data_0d2c1551de057bd6e504af63a3ffcc4d
#
_entry.id   0d2c1551de057bd6e504af63a3ffcc4d
#
_cell.length_a   1.000
_cell.length_b   1.000
_cell.length_c   1.000
_cell.angle_alpha   90.00
_cell.angle_beta   90.00
_cell.angle_gamma   90.00
#
_symmetry.space_group_name_H-M   'P 1'
#
loop_
_entity.id
_entity.type
_entity.pdbx_description
1 polymer ?
#
loop_
_entity_poly.entity_id
_entity_poly.type
_entity_poly.pdbx_seq_one_letter_code
_entity_poly.pdbx_strand_id
1 'polypeptide(L)'
;MLSACLARRPLTSPAVPNGGYVASVVLRAASAHLAPRGQTDTVSAHWQFVNKTRVGPAVLVVEDTKLGRGLSVIHVTLYQGNLLSEHPWFSNDSRIAATAYITNGNMQAEAGVNLPTGWTIDNPPPPVDLVKLPRGTDGQWTILDHFLRDKVLSLQNVELYLPRSGHPLPATHDVWARLANGDRWLQDDMGYFIDIGPPLLVESYRPASPDAPIPEGGYPFTTLLWYPTIVASLEMKKRLPADGVEWLRYRTVCKAINNGRYDAEVMVFDVQGELVALSHHVAMAVGMDRNEKRGKSNQGGQNKL
;
A
#
# COMPACT_ATOMS: atom_id res chain seq x y z
N MET A 1 20.16 12.85 6.61
CA MET A 1 18.91 13.61 6.54
C MET A 1 18.61 13.89 5.08
N LEU A 2 17.64 13.21 4.50
CA LEU A 2 17.26 13.36 3.11
C LEU A 2 15.98 14.19 3.03
N SER A 3 16.05 15.35 2.38
CA SER A 3 14.87 16.12 1.98
C SER A 3 14.31 15.48 0.73
N ALA A 4 13.30 14.63 0.86
CA ALA A 4 12.57 14.09 -0.28
C ALA A 4 11.55 15.12 -0.75
N CYS A 5 11.88 15.87 -1.80
CA CYS A 5 10.88 16.62 -2.55
C CYS A 5 9.97 15.62 -3.27
N LEU A 6 8.67 15.58 -2.90
CA LEU A 6 7.65 14.69 -3.47
C LEU A 6 7.29 15.16 -4.90
N ALA A 7 8.16 14.90 -5.86
CA ALA A 7 8.07 15.40 -7.24
C ALA A 7 7.72 14.29 -8.26
N ARG A 8 6.86 13.34 -7.93
CA ARG A 8 6.07 12.58 -8.90
C ARG A 8 4.60 12.83 -8.60
N ARG A 9 3.73 12.81 -9.63
CA ARG A 9 2.29 13.09 -9.48
C ARG A 9 1.74 12.35 -8.26
N PRO A 10 1.11 13.05 -7.31
CA PRO A 10 0.64 12.42 -6.09
C PRO A 10 -0.43 11.38 -6.42
N LEU A 11 -0.23 10.16 -5.95
CA LEU A 11 -1.22 9.08 -5.93
C LEU A 11 -2.25 9.37 -4.83
N THR A 12 -3.05 10.42 -5.00
CA THR A 12 -3.84 10.99 -3.90
C THR A 12 -5.32 11.05 -4.25
N SER A 13 -6.17 10.82 -3.26
CA SER A 13 -7.47 11.50 -3.16
C SER A 13 -7.20 13.01 -2.98
N PRO A 14 -8.09 13.94 -3.39
CA PRO A 14 -7.78 15.38 -3.42
C PRO A 14 -7.27 15.99 -2.12
N ALA A 15 -7.35 15.28 -0.99
CA ALA A 15 -6.97 15.80 0.32
C ALA A 15 -6.01 14.92 1.13
N VAL A 16 -5.78 13.65 0.76
CA VAL A 16 -4.98 12.70 1.57
C VAL A 16 -4.15 11.79 0.67
N PRO A 17 -2.82 11.76 0.79
CA PRO A 17 -2.00 10.74 0.17
C PRO A 17 -2.42 9.34 0.65
N ASN A 18 -2.43 8.37 -0.28
CA ASN A 18 -2.62 6.96 0.05
C ASN A 18 -1.50 6.48 0.98
N GLY A 19 -1.83 5.63 1.97
CA GLY A 19 -0.86 5.11 2.94
C GLY A 19 0.28 4.34 2.29
N GLY A 20 -0.03 3.53 1.29
CA GLY A 20 0.96 2.78 0.53
C GLY A 20 1.93 3.65 -0.27
N TYR A 21 1.46 4.80 -0.80
CA TYR A 21 2.36 5.78 -1.40
C TYR A 21 3.37 6.32 -0.38
N VAL A 22 2.91 6.67 0.82
CA VAL A 22 3.78 7.10 1.92
C VAL A 22 4.76 6.00 2.28
N ALA A 23 4.30 4.75 2.37
CA ALA A 23 5.16 3.60 2.62
C ALA A 23 6.26 3.45 1.55
N SER A 24 5.92 3.59 0.26
CA SER A 24 6.90 3.55 -0.84
C SER A 24 7.92 4.70 -0.77
N VAL A 25 7.51 5.91 -0.36
CA VAL A 25 8.44 7.03 -0.15
C VAL A 25 9.43 6.71 0.97
N VAL A 26 8.97 6.07 2.04
CA VAL A 26 9.82 5.63 3.15
C VAL A 26 10.80 4.53 2.69
N LEU A 27 10.36 3.55 1.87
CA LEU A 27 11.26 2.53 1.31
C LEU A 27 12.36 3.15 0.44
N ARG A 28 12.02 4.12 -0.42
CA ARG A 28 13.01 4.84 -1.24
C ARG A 28 14.02 5.61 -0.38
N ALA A 29 13.58 6.24 0.70
CA ALA A 29 14.47 6.92 1.63
C ALA A 29 15.44 5.94 2.29
N ALA A 30 14.96 4.76 2.70
CA ALA A 30 15.77 3.70 3.27
C ALA A 30 16.81 3.17 2.29
N SER A 31 16.39 2.85 1.06
CA SER A 31 17.26 2.39 -0.03
C SER A 31 18.35 3.42 -0.32
N ALA A 32 18.00 4.70 -0.46
CA ALA A 32 18.96 5.78 -0.72
C ALA A 32 19.93 5.98 0.46
N HIS A 33 19.47 5.92 1.71
CA HIS A 33 20.30 6.06 2.90
C HIS A 33 21.36 4.95 3.01
N LEU A 34 20.97 3.72 2.71
CA LEU A 34 21.83 2.53 2.81
C LEU A 34 22.58 2.18 1.51
N ALA A 35 22.37 2.94 0.43
CA ALA A 35 23.07 2.75 -0.84
C ALA A 35 24.60 2.76 -0.74
N PRO A 36 25.25 3.66 0.07
CA PRO A 36 26.70 3.60 0.25
C PRO A 36 27.22 2.31 0.86
N ARG A 37 26.35 1.52 1.48
CA ARG A 37 26.66 0.21 2.06
C ARG A 37 26.32 -0.96 1.11
N GLY A 38 25.74 -0.67 -0.05
CA GLY A 38 25.22 -1.69 -0.96
C GLY A 38 24.00 -2.45 -0.43
N GLN A 39 23.30 -1.92 0.56
CA GLN A 39 22.14 -2.53 1.23
C GLN A 39 20.85 -1.83 0.81
N THR A 40 20.56 -1.84 -0.47
CA THR A 40 19.42 -1.14 -1.06
C THR A 40 18.12 -1.94 -1.03
N ASP A 41 18.19 -3.27 -0.82
CA ASP A 41 17.02 -4.12 -0.88
C ASP A 41 16.33 -4.18 0.49
N THR A 42 15.05 -3.81 0.54
CA THR A 42 14.24 -4.00 1.75
C THR A 42 13.96 -5.48 1.95
N VAL A 43 14.36 -6.01 3.09
CA VAL A 43 14.04 -7.38 3.55
C VAL A 43 12.72 -7.37 4.30
N SER A 44 12.57 -6.42 5.24
CA SER A 44 11.31 -6.20 5.94
C SER A 44 11.11 -4.75 6.30
N ALA A 45 9.85 -4.34 6.43
CA ALA A 45 9.47 -3.03 6.91
C ALA A 45 8.20 -3.12 7.76
N HIS A 46 8.10 -2.23 8.75
CA HIS A 46 6.93 -2.13 9.60
C HIS A 46 6.59 -0.66 9.81
N TRP A 47 5.37 -0.26 9.38
CA TRP A 47 4.90 1.12 9.46
C TRP A 47 3.81 1.27 10.50
N GLN A 48 3.87 2.39 11.23
CA GLN A 48 2.79 2.92 12.04
C GLN A 48 2.33 4.25 11.45
N PHE A 49 1.09 4.31 10.96
CA PHE A 49 0.48 5.55 10.46
C PHE A 49 -0.16 6.29 11.62
N VAL A 50 0.59 7.23 12.20
CA VAL A 50 0.23 7.92 13.46
C VAL A 50 -0.83 8.97 13.22
N ASN A 51 -0.69 9.71 12.12
CA ASN A 51 -1.60 10.77 11.73
C ASN A 51 -1.85 10.78 10.23
N LYS A 52 -3.01 11.32 9.82
CA LYS A 52 -3.36 11.55 8.43
C LYS A 52 -2.28 12.40 7.75
N THR A 53 -1.68 11.88 6.68
CA THR A 53 -0.78 12.64 5.81
C THR A 53 -1.55 13.68 5.01
N ARG A 54 -0.86 14.74 4.59
CA ARG A 54 -1.40 15.81 3.74
C ARG A 54 -0.56 15.93 2.47
N VAL A 55 -1.16 16.43 1.41
CA VAL A 55 -0.40 16.86 0.24
C VAL A 55 0.43 18.08 0.62
N GLY A 56 1.72 18.06 0.30
CA GLY A 56 2.63 19.16 0.59
C GLY A 56 3.99 18.69 1.13
N PRO A 57 4.79 19.63 1.63
CA PRO A 57 6.13 19.33 2.13
C PRO A 57 6.11 18.33 3.28
N ALA A 58 7.11 17.46 3.30
CA ALA A 58 7.39 16.52 4.37
C ALA A 58 8.90 16.39 4.57
N VAL A 59 9.30 16.08 5.80
CA VAL A 59 10.68 15.76 6.17
C VAL A 59 10.71 14.32 6.63
N LEU A 60 11.61 13.52 6.03
CA LEU A 60 11.93 12.19 6.52
C LEU A 60 13.23 12.27 7.31
N VAL A 61 13.17 11.85 8.55
CA VAL A 61 14.34 11.66 9.41
C VAL A 61 14.66 10.19 9.42
N VAL A 62 15.88 9.84 9.03
CA VAL A 62 16.39 8.46 9.02
C VAL A 62 17.44 8.33 10.11
N GLU A 63 17.25 7.37 11.00
CA GLU A 63 18.12 7.10 12.15
C GLU A 63 18.65 5.67 12.08
N ASP A 64 19.96 5.52 12.20
CA ASP A 64 20.61 4.21 12.23
C ASP A 64 20.33 3.52 13.56
N THR A 65 19.52 2.46 13.55
CA THR A 65 19.30 1.63 14.74
C THR A 65 20.42 0.60 14.87
N LYS A 66 20.80 -0.05 13.76
CA LYS A 66 21.92 -0.99 13.69
C LYS A 66 22.47 -1.05 12.28
N LEU A 67 23.75 -0.77 12.12
CA LEU A 67 24.48 -0.97 10.86
C LEU A 67 25.26 -2.27 10.91
N GLY A 68 24.76 -3.31 10.24
CA GLY A 68 25.41 -4.61 10.13
C GLY A 68 26.14 -4.81 8.80
N ARG A 69 26.95 -5.84 8.68
CA ARG A 69 27.64 -6.19 7.44
C ARG A 69 26.68 -6.74 6.38
N GLY A 70 25.76 -7.62 6.76
CA GLY A 70 24.77 -8.21 5.85
C GLY A 70 23.44 -7.47 5.88
N LEU A 71 22.94 -7.14 7.06
CA LEU A 71 21.66 -6.48 7.29
C LEU A 71 21.85 -5.23 8.16
N SER A 72 21.19 -4.15 7.80
CA SER A 72 21.08 -2.93 8.61
C SER A 72 19.63 -2.66 8.95
N VAL A 73 19.40 -2.13 10.15
CA VAL A 73 18.09 -1.71 10.65
C VAL A 73 18.13 -0.22 10.85
N ILE A 74 17.15 0.47 10.29
CA ILE A 74 16.95 1.91 10.43
C ILE A 74 15.55 2.22 10.93
N HIS A 75 15.41 3.35 11.60
CA HIS A 75 14.13 3.94 11.95
C HIS A 75 13.90 5.17 11.06
N VAL A 76 12.71 5.32 10.53
CA VAL A 76 12.33 6.46 9.69
C VAL A 76 11.10 7.14 10.27
N THR A 77 11.16 8.45 10.45
CA THR A 77 10.03 9.28 10.90
C THR A 77 9.69 10.30 9.82
N LEU A 78 8.42 10.35 9.43
CA LEU A 78 7.89 11.35 8.51
C LEU A 78 7.19 12.47 9.27
N TYR A 79 7.70 13.69 9.12
CA TYR A 79 7.16 14.90 9.73
C TYR A 79 6.46 15.78 8.70
N GLN A 80 5.34 16.40 9.11
CA GLN A 80 4.60 17.39 8.34
C GLN A 80 4.04 18.50 9.23
N GLY A 81 3.81 19.67 8.62
CA GLY A 81 3.30 20.87 9.35
C GLY A 81 4.37 21.48 10.22
N ASN A 82 4.36 22.80 10.33
CA ASN A 82 5.33 23.59 11.11
C ASN A 82 6.79 23.19 10.87
N LEU A 83 7.11 22.87 9.60
CA LEU A 83 8.46 22.52 9.18
C LEU A 83 9.31 23.80 9.16
N LEU A 84 10.59 23.66 9.52
CA LEU A 84 11.57 24.74 9.49
C LEU A 84 12.18 24.89 8.09
N SER A 85 12.62 26.11 7.75
CA SER A 85 13.33 26.40 6.49
C SER A 85 14.79 25.96 6.53
N GLU A 86 15.33 25.70 7.72
CA GLU A 86 16.73 25.34 7.97
C GLU A 86 16.81 24.11 8.86
N HIS A 87 17.99 23.48 8.90
CA HIS A 87 18.29 22.37 9.80
C HIS A 87 17.89 22.72 11.27
N PRO A 88 17.21 21.80 11.96
CA PRO A 88 16.95 20.40 11.65
C PRO A 88 15.73 20.12 10.76
N TRP A 89 15.12 21.09 10.10
CA TRP A 89 13.98 21.02 9.19
C TRP A 89 12.64 20.70 9.85
N PHE A 90 12.64 20.27 11.10
CA PHE A 90 11.45 20.01 11.91
C PHE A 90 11.66 20.52 13.33
N SER A 91 10.58 20.74 14.06
CA SER A 91 10.56 21.20 15.46
C SER A 91 9.64 20.29 16.31
N ASN A 92 9.57 20.57 17.60
CA ASN A 92 8.64 19.89 18.51
C ASN A 92 7.16 20.09 18.11
N ASP A 93 6.86 21.17 17.36
CA ASP A 93 5.52 21.46 16.85
C ASP A 93 5.24 20.76 15.50
N SER A 94 6.25 20.16 14.89
CA SER A 94 6.07 19.38 13.68
C SER A 94 5.36 18.06 13.99
N ARG A 95 4.37 17.72 13.17
CA ARG A 95 3.50 16.57 13.42
C ARG A 95 4.08 15.33 12.79
N ILE A 96 4.28 14.28 13.58
CA ILE A 96 4.61 12.94 13.06
C ILE A 96 3.39 12.41 12.28
N ALA A 97 3.58 12.10 11.01
CA ALA A 97 2.55 11.49 10.17
C ALA A 97 2.68 9.96 10.13
N ALA A 98 3.90 9.45 9.98
CA ALA A 98 4.18 8.02 10.01
C ALA A 98 5.56 7.75 10.60
N THR A 99 5.74 6.56 11.17
CA THR A 99 7.06 6.02 11.56
C THR A 99 7.23 4.63 10.97
N ALA A 100 8.48 4.20 10.77
CA ALA A 100 8.77 2.86 10.28
C ALA A 100 10.09 2.34 10.81
N TYR A 101 10.14 1.04 11.13
CA TYR A 101 11.38 0.27 11.23
C TYR A 101 11.58 -0.51 9.94
N ILE A 102 12.77 -0.41 9.36
CA ILE A 102 13.12 -1.05 8.10
C ILE A 102 14.42 -1.81 8.25
N THR A 103 14.41 -3.05 7.79
CA THR A 103 15.61 -3.89 7.65
C THR A 103 15.95 -3.99 6.18
N ASN A 104 17.10 -3.48 5.79
CA ASN A 104 17.64 -3.59 4.44
C ASN A 104 18.89 -4.48 4.40
N GLY A 105 19.09 -5.09 3.24
CA GLY A 105 20.24 -5.91 2.91
C GLY A 105 20.61 -5.81 1.45
N ASN A 106 21.38 -6.77 0.98
CA ASN A 106 21.65 -7.01 -0.43
C ASN A 106 21.18 -8.44 -0.77
N MET A 107 19.97 -8.56 -1.31
CA MET A 107 19.37 -9.87 -1.61
C MET A 107 20.14 -10.63 -2.71
N GLN A 108 20.90 -9.94 -3.56
CA GLN A 108 21.74 -10.61 -4.57
C GLN A 108 22.98 -11.27 -3.97
N ALA A 109 23.43 -10.77 -2.82
CA ALA A 109 24.60 -11.29 -2.11
C ALA A 109 24.21 -12.25 -0.97
N GLU A 110 22.93 -12.54 -0.78
CA GLU A 110 22.48 -13.51 0.21
C GLU A 110 23.02 -14.90 -0.11
N ALA A 111 23.55 -15.56 0.91
CA ALA A 111 24.07 -16.92 0.81
C ALA A 111 23.58 -17.74 2.01
N GLY A 112 23.21 -18.99 1.74
CA GLY A 112 22.70 -19.89 2.79
C GLY A 112 22.02 -21.12 2.20
N VAL A 113 21.26 -21.81 3.04
CA VAL A 113 20.51 -23.00 2.63
C VAL A 113 19.24 -22.59 1.88
N ASN A 114 18.96 -23.30 0.80
CA ASN A 114 17.69 -23.20 0.07
C ASN A 114 16.95 -24.55 0.22
N LEU A 115 15.79 -24.52 0.88
CA LEU A 115 14.99 -25.70 1.15
C LEU A 115 13.60 -25.56 0.57
N PRO A 116 13.09 -26.58 -0.15
CA PRO A 116 11.71 -26.57 -0.64
C PRO A 116 10.75 -26.72 0.56
N THR A 117 9.83 -25.78 0.71
CA THR A 117 8.83 -25.82 1.79
C THR A 117 7.62 -26.68 1.44
N GLY A 118 7.41 -26.96 0.14
CA GLY A 118 6.21 -27.62 -0.36
C GLY A 118 4.93 -26.76 -0.22
N TRP A 119 5.05 -25.49 0.19
CA TRP A 119 3.90 -24.61 0.32
C TRP A 119 3.30 -24.26 -1.04
N THR A 120 1.99 -24.29 -1.11
CA THR A 120 1.19 -23.85 -2.26
C THR A 120 0.02 -23.03 -1.78
N ILE A 121 -0.50 -22.17 -2.64
CA ILE A 121 -1.69 -21.39 -2.33
C ILE A 121 -2.94 -22.26 -2.40
N ASP A 122 -3.77 -22.21 -1.37
CA ASP A 122 -5.06 -22.90 -1.35
C ASP A 122 -6.02 -22.25 -2.37
N ASN A 123 -6.82 -23.09 -3.05
CA ASN A 123 -7.77 -22.63 -4.05
C ASN A 123 -7.14 -21.63 -5.03
N PRO A 124 -6.22 -22.07 -5.88
CA PRO A 124 -5.52 -21.18 -6.81
C PRO A 124 -6.52 -20.44 -7.70
N PRO A 125 -6.25 -19.18 -8.07
CA PRO A 125 -7.09 -18.44 -8.98
C PRO A 125 -7.09 -19.05 -10.38
N PRO A 126 -8.06 -18.70 -11.24
CA PRO A 126 -8.09 -19.20 -12.62
C PRO A 126 -6.83 -18.79 -13.39
N PRO A 127 -6.45 -19.55 -14.43
CA PRO A 127 -5.35 -19.18 -15.28
C PRO A 127 -5.59 -17.84 -15.97
N VAL A 128 -4.52 -17.14 -16.35
CA VAL A 128 -4.56 -15.83 -16.98
C VAL A 128 -3.75 -15.81 -18.27
N ASP A 129 -4.24 -15.09 -19.27
CA ASP A 129 -3.48 -14.70 -20.45
C ASP A 129 -3.17 -13.20 -20.37
N LEU A 130 -1.96 -12.87 -19.88
CA LEU A 130 -1.53 -11.48 -19.66
C LEU A 130 -1.45 -10.64 -20.94
N VAL A 131 -1.40 -11.24 -22.12
CA VAL A 131 -1.45 -10.54 -23.40
C VAL A 131 -2.89 -10.16 -23.76
N LYS A 132 -3.86 -10.99 -23.41
CA LYS A 132 -5.29 -10.75 -23.67
C LYS A 132 -5.92 -9.87 -22.58
N LEU A 133 -5.36 -9.87 -21.38
CA LEU A 133 -5.92 -9.18 -20.22
C LEU A 133 -6.15 -7.69 -20.49
N PRO A 134 -5.16 -6.87 -20.94
CA PRO A 134 -5.37 -5.44 -21.21
C PRO A 134 -6.30 -5.16 -22.40
N ARG A 135 -6.51 -6.14 -23.25
CA ARG A 135 -7.42 -6.04 -24.40
C ARG A 135 -8.88 -6.37 -24.05
N GLY A 136 -9.12 -6.80 -22.79
CA GLY A 136 -10.45 -7.23 -22.33
C GLY A 136 -10.94 -8.55 -22.97
N THR A 137 -10.03 -9.30 -23.61
CA THR A 137 -10.34 -10.56 -24.32
C THR A 137 -9.92 -11.82 -23.57
N ASP A 138 -9.41 -11.68 -22.34
CA ASP A 138 -9.22 -12.82 -21.44
C ASP A 138 -10.57 -13.37 -20.99
N GLY A 139 -10.72 -14.70 -21.07
CA GLY A 139 -12.00 -15.36 -20.76
C GLY A 139 -12.27 -15.51 -19.27
N GLN A 140 -11.26 -15.39 -18.42
CA GLN A 140 -11.36 -15.69 -16.99
C GLN A 140 -11.31 -14.42 -16.11
N TRP A 141 -10.72 -13.33 -16.61
CA TRP A 141 -10.49 -12.11 -15.86
C TRP A 141 -11.17 -10.91 -16.51
N THR A 142 -11.51 -9.91 -15.69
CA THR A 142 -12.10 -8.65 -16.15
C THR A 142 -11.50 -7.48 -15.38
N ILE A 143 -11.40 -6.33 -16.03
CA ILE A 143 -10.96 -5.11 -15.37
C ILE A 143 -11.98 -4.70 -14.29
N LEU A 144 -11.47 -4.24 -13.16
CA LEU A 144 -12.29 -3.64 -12.11
C LEU A 144 -12.75 -2.25 -12.56
N ASP A 145 -14.02 -2.13 -12.88
CA ASP A 145 -14.69 -0.85 -13.12
C ASP A 145 -15.30 -0.35 -11.81
N HIS A 146 -14.52 0.37 -11.02
CA HIS A 146 -14.97 0.88 -9.74
C HIS A 146 -15.63 2.25 -9.88
N PHE A 147 -16.85 2.43 -9.38
CA PHE A 147 -17.66 3.66 -9.50
C PHE A 147 -16.99 4.94 -8.96
N LEU A 148 -15.96 4.81 -8.12
CA LEU A 148 -15.14 5.93 -7.63
C LEU A 148 -13.84 6.12 -8.43
N ARG A 149 -13.60 5.38 -9.53
CA ARG A 149 -12.34 5.46 -10.28
C ARG A 149 -11.99 6.90 -10.66
N ASP A 150 -12.97 7.66 -11.16
CA ASP A 150 -12.75 9.06 -11.58
C ASP A 150 -12.50 10.03 -10.43
N LYS A 151 -12.80 9.63 -9.20
CA LYS A 151 -12.67 10.45 -8.00
C LYS A 151 -11.48 10.08 -7.13
N VAL A 152 -10.93 8.88 -7.29
CA VAL A 152 -9.86 8.33 -6.45
C VAL A 152 -8.60 8.12 -7.29
N LEU A 153 -7.64 9.04 -7.16
CA LEU A 153 -6.41 9.02 -7.96
C LEU A 153 -5.61 7.71 -7.84
N SER A 154 -5.62 7.06 -6.68
CA SER A 154 -4.95 5.76 -6.50
C SER A 154 -5.55 4.68 -7.42
N LEU A 155 -6.86 4.74 -7.70
CA LEU A 155 -7.51 3.83 -8.64
C LEU A 155 -7.26 4.19 -10.10
N GLN A 156 -6.96 5.48 -10.40
CA GLN A 156 -6.62 5.91 -11.76
C GLN A 156 -5.21 5.49 -12.19
N ASN A 157 -4.30 5.32 -11.23
CA ASN A 157 -2.90 4.99 -11.50
C ASN A 157 -2.65 3.49 -11.70
N VAL A 158 -3.66 2.66 -11.48
CA VAL A 158 -3.57 1.21 -11.61
C VAL A 158 -4.70 0.63 -12.43
N GLU A 159 -4.41 -0.45 -13.12
CA GLU A 159 -5.40 -1.33 -13.68
C GLU A 159 -5.44 -2.60 -12.83
N LEU A 160 -6.61 -2.91 -12.31
CA LEU A 160 -6.86 -4.07 -11.46
C LEU A 160 -7.80 -5.02 -12.20
N TYR A 161 -7.48 -6.29 -12.19
CA TYR A 161 -8.26 -7.32 -12.88
C TYR A 161 -8.66 -8.40 -11.89
N LEU A 162 -9.96 -8.70 -11.86
CA LEU A 162 -10.59 -9.66 -10.96
C LEU A 162 -11.08 -10.89 -11.75
N PRO A 163 -11.14 -12.08 -11.11
CA PRO A 163 -11.76 -13.24 -11.74
C PRO A 163 -13.24 -12.98 -12.09
N ARG A 164 -13.66 -13.33 -13.31
CA ARG A 164 -15.06 -13.25 -13.74
C ARG A 164 -15.99 -14.15 -12.94
N SER A 165 -15.47 -15.27 -12.45
CA SER A 165 -16.20 -16.20 -11.58
C SER A 165 -16.46 -15.67 -10.18
N GLY A 166 -15.91 -14.49 -9.84
CA GLY A 166 -15.87 -13.99 -8.48
C GLY A 166 -14.83 -14.71 -7.62
N HIS A 167 -14.91 -14.52 -6.32
CA HIS A 167 -14.01 -15.12 -5.34
C HIS A 167 -14.72 -16.18 -4.52
N PRO A 168 -14.02 -17.23 -4.08
CA PRO A 168 -14.64 -18.31 -3.31
C PRO A 168 -15.18 -17.85 -1.96
N LEU A 169 -14.63 -16.80 -1.37
CA LEU A 169 -15.07 -16.17 -0.12
C LEU A 169 -15.17 -14.65 -0.30
N PRO A 170 -16.18 -13.99 0.31
CA PRO A 170 -16.35 -12.52 0.18
C PRO A 170 -15.10 -11.73 0.58
N ALA A 171 -14.43 -12.13 1.65
CA ALA A 171 -13.25 -11.45 2.17
C ALA A 171 -11.93 -12.07 1.66
N THR A 172 -11.91 -12.59 0.43
CA THR A 172 -10.71 -13.10 -0.23
C THR A 172 -10.71 -12.65 -1.68
N HIS A 173 -9.66 -11.96 -2.11
CA HIS A 173 -9.54 -11.45 -3.47
C HIS A 173 -8.20 -11.80 -4.10
N ASP A 174 -8.25 -12.33 -5.32
CA ASP A 174 -7.11 -12.43 -6.23
C ASP A 174 -7.21 -11.32 -7.25
N VAL A 175 -6.13 -10.58 -7.44
CA VAL A 175 -6.12 -9.44 -8.36
C VAL A 175 -4.80 -9.41 -9.13
N TRP A 176 -4.87 -9.38 -10.46
CA TRP A 176 -3.75 -8.96 -11.28
C TRP A 176 -3.72 -7.45 -11.38
N ALA A 177 -2.54 -6.87 -11.23
CA ALA A 177 -2.38 -5.42 -11.24
C ALA A 177 -1.19 -4.97 -12.10
N ARG A 178 -1.39 -3.88 -12.84
CA ARG A 178 -0.32 -3.13 -13.50
C ARG A 178 -0.52 -1.62 -13.33
N LEU A 179 0.52 -0.86 -13.59
CA LEU A 179 0.44 0.60 -13.62
C LEU A 179 -0.26 1.06 -14.90
N ALA A 180 -1.25 1.95 -14.77
CA ALA A 180 -2.08 2.40 -15.88
C ALA A 180 -1.33 3.26 -16.92
N ASN A 181 -0.21 3.86 -16.54
CA ASN A 181 0.64 4.67 -17.40
C ASN A 181 1.70 3.86 -18.18
N GLY A 182 1.72 2.52 -18.03
CA GLY A 182 2.68 1.63 -18.66
C GLY A 182 4.04 1.55 -17.95
N ASP A 183 4.23 2.24 -16.83
CA ASP A 183 5.42 2.07 -15.98
C ASP A 183 5.45 0.65 -15.37
N ARG A 184 6.60 0.28 -14.83
CA ARG A 184 6.83 -1.03 -14.21
C ARG A 184 6.89 -0.92 -12.69
N TRP A 185 6.42 -1.96 -12.00
CA TRP A 185 6.55 -2.07 -10.54
C TRP A 185 8.01 -2.27 -10.16
N LEU A 186 8.54 -1.36 -9.37
CA LEU A 186 9.88 -1.45 -8.80
C LEU A 186 9.82 -1.99 -7.37
N GLN A 187 10.96 -2.42 -6.84
CA GLN A 187 11.10 -2.89 -5.46
C GLN A 187 10.51 -1.91 -4.43
N ASP A 188 10.80 -0.61 -4.59
CA ASP A 188 10.36 0.43 -3.68
C ASP A 188 8.85 0.78 -3.83
N ASP A 189 8.20 0.30 -4.88
CA ASP A 189 6.75 0.48 -5.08
C ASP A 189 5.93 -0.54 -4.29
N MET A 190 6.58 -1.53 -3.65
CA MET A 190 5.88 -2.56 -2.86
C MET A 190 5.07 -1.97 -1.72
N GLY A 191 5.49 -0.86 -1.12
CA GLY A 191 4.66 -0.15 -0.13
C GLY A 191 3.30 0.26 -0.70
N TYR A 192 3.27 0.77 -1.93
CA TYR A 192 2.03 1.12 -2.62
C TYR A 192 1.25 -0.12 -3.06
N PHE A 193 1.95 -1.11 -3.61
CA PHE A 193 1.33 -2.32 -4.15
C PHE A 193 0.54 -3.10 -3.10
N ILE A 194 1.07 -3.26 -1.88
CA ILE A 194 0.40 -4.01 -0.80
C ILE A 194 -0.82 -3.28 -0.22
N ASP A 195 -0.90 -1.96 -0.38
CA ASP A 195 -1.98 -1.12 0.20
C ASP A 195 -3.14 -0.89 -0.77
N ILE A 196 -3.04 -1.35 -2.03
CA ILE A 196 -4.12 -1.21 -3.02
C ILE A 196 -5.25 -2.20 -2.75
N GLY A 197 -4.92 -3.42 -2.35
CA GLY A 197 -5.86 -4.54 -2.21
C GLY A 197 -6.78 -4.50 -1.00
N PRO A 198 -6.31 -4.14 0.21
CA PRO A 198 -7.09 -4.23 1.44
C PRO A 198 -8.47 -3.57 1.42
N PRO A 199 -8.71 -2.41 0.80
CA PRO A 199 -10.05 -1.83 0.68
C PRO A 199 -11.05 -2.73 -0.04
N LEU A 200 -10.62 -3.53 -1.02
CA LEU A 200 -11.50 -4.41 -1.77
C LEU A 200 -12.17 -5.47 -0.89
N LEU A 201 -11.52 -5.86 0.21
CA LEU A 201 -12.08 -6.81 1.19
C LEU A 201 -13.39 -6.31 1.80
N VAL A 202 -13.49 -5.00 2.04
CA VAL A 202 -14.72 -4.38 2.55
C VAL A 202 -15.66 -4.05 1.39
N GLU A 203 -15.13 -3.58 0.26
CA GLU A 203 -15.94 -3.25 -0.93
C GLU A 203 -16.67 -4.47 -1.52
N SER A 204 -16.22 -5.71 -1.24
CA SER A 204 -16.94 -6.94 -1.64
C SER A 204 -18.31 -7.10 -1.00
N TYR A 205 -18.58 -6.40 0.09
CA TYR A 205 -19.89 -6.35 0.75
C TYR A 205 -20.81 -5.24 0.23
N ARG A 206 -20.37 -4.50 -0.78
CA ARG A 206 -21.18 -3.52 -1.50
C ARG A 206 -21.98 -4.22 -2.60
N PRO A 207 -23.27 -3.85 -2.85
CA PRO A 207 -24.00 -4.31 -4.02
C PRO A 207 -23.26 -3.98 -5.33
N ALA A 208 -23.42 -4.80 -6.36
CA ALA A 208 -22.78 -4.58 -7.66
C ALA A 208 -23.33 -3.33 -8.39
N SER A 209 -24.56 -2.91 -8.09
CA SER A 209 -25.19 -1.70 -8.63
C SER A 209 -26.17 -1.10 -7.61
N PRO A 210 -26.64 0.15 -7.83
CA PRO A 210 -27.63 0.78 -6.93
C PRO A 210 -28.90 -0.04 -6.71
N ASP A 211 -29.33 -0.79 -7.75
CA ASP A 211 -30.57 -1.58 -7.74
C ASP A 211 -30.35 -3.04 -7.34
N ALA A 212 -29.10 -3.47 -7.16
CA ALA A 212 -28.78 -4.81 -6.74
C ALA A 212 -29.08 -5.02 -5.24
N PRO A 213 -29.47 -6.25 -4.81
CA PRO A 213 -29.69 -6.53 -3.41
C PRO A 213 -28.41 -6.36 -2.61
N ILE A 214 -28.54 -5.84 -1.39
CA ILE A 214 -27.41 -5.71 -0.46
C ILE A 214 -26.98 -7.13 -0.05
N PRO A 215 -25.70 -7.50 -0.20
CA PRO A 215 -25.18 -8.77 0.30
C PRO A 215 -25.39 -8.92 1.81
N GLU A 216 -25.43 -10.16 2.30
CA GLU A 216 -25.53 -10.41 3.73
C GLU A 216 -24.37 -9.73 4.50
N GLY A 217 -24.69 -9.00 5.56
CA GLY A 217 -23.73 -8.18 6.31
C GLY A 217 -23.21 -6.95 5.56
N GLY A 218 -23.74 -6.67 4.35
CA GLY A 218 -23.32 -5.58 3.50
C GLY A 218 -23.95 -4.23 3.86
N TYR A 219 -23.70 -3.23 3.02
CA TYR A 219 -24.13 -1.85 3.20
C TYR A 219 -24.62 -1.25 1.86
N PRO A 220 -25.43 -0.17 1.88
CA PRO A 220 -25.98 0.44 0.68
C PRO A 220 -24.90 0.86 -0.33
N PHE A 221 -25.20 0.74 -1.63
CA PHE A 221 -24.29 1.12 -2.73
C PHE A 221 -23.73 2.53 -2.58
N THR A 222 -24.55 3.47 -2.11
CA THR A 222 -24.20 4.89 -1.97
C THR A 222 -23.33 5.23 -0.76
N THR A 223 -23.07 4.26 0.13
CA THR A 223 -22.25 4.47 1.32
C THR A 223 -20.81 4.76 0.90
N LEU A 224 -20.28 5.92 1.27
CA LEU A 224 -18.90 6.30 1.02
C LEU A 224 -18.05 5.98 2.26
N LEU A 225 -17.07 5.13 2.07
CA LEU A 225 -16.14 4.72 3.12
C LEU A 225 -14.72 5.25 2.83
N TRP A 226 -14.00 5.51 3.88
CA TRP A 226 -12.58 5.79 3.87
C TRP A 226 -11.85 4.67 4.59
N TYR A 227 -10.72 4.24 4.04
CA TYR A 227 -9.96 3.06 4.46
C TYR A 227 -8.57 3.44 5.00
N PRO A 228 -8.45 4.05 6.20
CA PRO A 228 -7.15 4.36 6.77
C PRO A 228 -6.46 3.08 7.25
N THR A 229 -5.25 2.85 6.75
CA THR A 229 -4.32 1.88 7.31
C THR A 229 -3.72 2.45 8.59
N ILE A 230 -3.74 1.67 9.67
CA ILE A 230 -3.17 2.03 10.98
C ILE A 230 -1.76 1.47 11.09
N VAL A 231 -1.59 0.20 10.75
CA VAL A 231 -0.33 -0.54 10.77
C VAL A 231 -0.23 -1.33 9.47
N ALA A 232 0.94 -1.35 8.89
CA ALA A 232 1.29 -2.29 7.83
C ALA A 232 2.67 -2.89 8.09
N SER A 233 2.87 -4.13 7.67
CA SER A 233 4.18 -4.78 7.59
C SER A 233 4.42 -5.28 6.18
N LEU A 234 5.68 -5.42 5.81
CA LEU A 234 6.12 -5.98 4.54
C LEU A 234 7.30 -6.92 4.80
N GLU A 235 7.27 -8.09 4.20
CA GLU A 235 8.39 -9.01 4.13
C GLU A 235 8.64 -9.35 2.65
N MET A 236 9.80 -8.98 2.13
CA MET A 236 10.18 -9.36 0.78
C MET A 236 10.74 -10.78 0.78
N LYS A 237 10.25 -11.62 -0.12
CA LYS A 237 10.71 -13.01 -0.30
C LYS A 237 11.60 -13.17 -1.52
N LYS A 238 11.50 -12.21 -2.45
CA LYS A 238 12.21 -12.23 -3.72
C LYS A 238 12.51 -10.80 -4.15
N ARG A 239 13.70 -10.57 -4.69
CA ARG A 239 14.04 -9.29 -5.31
C ARG A 239 13.37 -9.18 -6.67
N LEU A 240 12.77 -8.03 -6.97
CA LEU A 240 12.31 -7.72 -8.32
C LEU A 240 13.50 -7.37 -9.24
N PRO A 241 13.38 -7.59 -10.56
CA PRO A 241 14.36 -7.09 -11.53
C PRO A 241 14.58 -5.58 -11.38
N ALA A 242 15.79 -5.11 -11.67
CA ALA A 242 16.14 -3.69 -11.50
C ALA A 242 15.32 -2.77 -12.41
N ASP A 243 14.92 -3.24 -13.58
CA ASP A 243 14.02 -2.56 -14.52
C ASP A 243 12.52 -2.76 -14.18
N GLY A 244 12.23 -3.45 -13.08
CA GLY A 244 10.89 -3.71 -12.59
C GLY A 244 10.13 -4.79 -13.37
N VAL A 245 8.85 -4.98 -13.02
CA VAL A 245 7.94 -5.92 -13.68
C VAL A 245 6.65 -5.21 -14.08
N GLU A 246 6.06 -5.60 -15.21
CA GLU A 246 4.80 -5.02 -15.67
C GLU A 246 3.63 -5.51 -14.82
N TRP A 247 3.61 -6.81 -14.53
CA TRP A 247 2.51 -7.47 -13.85
C TRP A 247 2.93 -8.07 -12.52
N LEU A 248 2.10 -7.87 -11.52
CA LEU A 248 2.10 -8.61 -10.26
C LEU A 248 0.68 -9.04 -9.93
N ARG A 249 0.56 -10.15 -9.23
CA ARG A 249 -0.70 -10.61 -8.67
C ARG A 249 -0.62 -10.53 -7.14
N TYR A 250 -1.71 -10.12 -6.50
CA TYR A 250 -1.85 -10.31 -5.07
C TYR A 250 -3.08 -11.12 -4.73
N ARG A 251 -3.01 -11.85 -3.63
CA ARG A 251 -4.17 -12.33 -2.89
C ARG A 251 -4.26 -11.56 -1.60
N THR A 252 -5.45 -11.02 -1.33
CA THR A 252 -5.78 -10.45 -0.02
C THR A 252 -6.80 -11.32 0.68
N VAL A 253 -6.63 -11.48 2.00
CA VAL A 253 -7.54 -12.24 2.86
C VAL A 253 -7.81 -11.43 4.12
N CYS A 254 -9.08 -11.31 4.51
CA CYS A 254 -9.48 -10.76 5.81
C CYS A 254 -10.10 -11.88 6.65
N LYS A 255 -9.74 -11.92 7.93
CA LYS A 255 -10.22 -12.90 8.88
C LYS A 255 -11.33 -12.35 9.77
N ALA A 256 -11.32 -11.01 10.00
CA ALA A 256 -12.32 -10.37 10.84
C ALA A 256 -12.54 -8.91 10.47
N ILE A 257 -13.81 -8.52 10.30
CA ILE A 257 -14.25 -7.13 10.16
C ILE A 257 -15.19 -6.82 11.32
N ASN A 258 -14.75 -6.04 12.30
CA ASN A 258 -15.51 -5.74 13.49
C ASN A 258 -15.51 -4.23 13.81
N ASN A 259 -16.68 -3.61 13.87
CA ASN A 259 -16.84 -2.20 14.17
C ASN A 259 -16.00 -1.28 13.27
N GLY A 260 -15.87 -1.65 11.99
CA GLY A 260 -15.09 -0.96 10.98
C GLY A 260 -13.58 -1.25 11.04
N ARG A 261 -13.05 -1.92 12.05
CA ARG A 261 -11.66 -2.38 12.07
C ARG A 261 -11.56 -3.74 11.40
N TYR A 262 -10.58 -3.88 10.50
CA TYR A 262 -10.30 -5.14 9.82
C TYR A 262 -8.80 -5.41 9.70
N ASP A 263 -8.48 -6.69 9.59
CA ASP A 263 -7.17 -7.16 9.22
C ASP A 263 -7.10 -7.41 7.71
N ALA A 264 -5.92 -7.34 7.14
CA ALA A 264 -5.68 -7.83 5.80
C ALA A 264 -4.33 -8.54 5.75
N GLU A 265 -4.33 -9.74 5.20
CA GLU A 265 -3.15 -10.49 4.81
C GLU A 265 -3.00 -10.37 3.30
N VAL A 266 -1.82 -9.94 2.83
CA VAL A 266 -1.54 -9.75 1.41
C VAL A 266 -0.37 -10.64 1.02
N MET A 267 -0.59 -11.49 0.04
CA MET A 267 0.43 -12.33 -0.60
C MET A 267 0.65 -11.83 -2.02
N VAL A 268 1.87 -11.46 -2.36
CA VAL A 268 2.23 -10.94 -3.69
C VAL A 268 2.97 -12.00 -4.48
N PHE A 269 2.57 -12.19 -5.73
CA PHE A 269 3.13 -13.19 -6.64
C PHE A 269 3.58 -12.53 -7.94
N ASP A 270 4.63 -13.08 -8.56
CA ASP A 270 5.02 -12.72 -9.91
C ASP A 270 4.21 -13.51 -10.96
N VAL A 271 4.58 -13.31 -12.24
CA VAL A 271 3.92 -13.96 -13.38
C VAL A 271 4.19 -15.47 -13.46
N GLN A 272 5.20 -15.97 -12.76
CA GLN A 272 5.50 -17.40 -12.62
C GLN A 272 4.72 -18.04 -11.45
N GLY A 273 4.05 -17.23 -10.64
CA GLY A 273 3.36 -17.68 -9.43
C GLY A 273 4.29 -17.83 -8.22
N GLU A 274 5.52 -17.34 -8.32
CA GLU A 274 6.45 -17.32 -7.19
C GLU A 274 6.11 -16.21 -6.20
N LEU A 275 6.26 -16.51 -4.90
CA LEU A 275 5.97 -15.55 -3.83
C LEU A 275 7.03 -14.43 -3.82
N VAL A 276 6.58 -13.19 -4.02
CA VAL A 276 7.41 -11.98 -4.02
C VAL A 276 7.44 -11.33 -2.65
N ALA A 277 6.27 -11.21 -2.00
CA ALA A 277 6.16 -10.53 -0.71
C ALA A 277 4.96 -11.04 0.09
N LEU A 278 5.07 -10.85 1.41
CA LEU A 278 3.98 -10.98 2.37
C LEU A 278 3.75 -9.66 3.06
N SER A 279 2.51 -9.37 3.41
CA SER A 279 2.16 -8.18 4.18
C SER A 279 0.96 -8.44 5.09
N HIS A 280 0.96 -7.78 6.25
CA HIS A 280 -0.18 -7.76 7.16
C HIS A 280 -0.57 -6.31 7.47
N HIS A 281 -1.87 -6.05 7.49
CA HIS A 281 -2.43 -4.73 7.79
C HIS A 281 -3.41 -4.81 8.95
N VAL A 282 -3.43 -3.72 9.73
CA VAL A 282 -4.57 -3.36 10.56
C VAL A 282 -5.13 -2.06 9.97
N ALA A 283 -6.36 -2.10 9.51
CA ALA A 283 -7.00 -0.97 8.85
C ALA A 283 -8.43 -0.74 9.38
N MET A 284 -9.02 0.36 8.97
CA MET A 284 -10.41 0.67 9.30
C MET A 284 -11.20 1.03 8.05
N ALA A 285 -12.48 0.69 8.08
CA ALA A 285 -13.50 1.22 7.18
C ALA A 285 -14.38 2.18 7.98
N VAL A 286 -14.33 3.46 7.65
CA VAL A 286 -15.06 4.51 8.39
C VAL A 286 -15.81 5.40 7.42
N GLY A 287 -16.98 5.93 7.84
CA GLY A 287 -17.74 6.87 7.04
C GLY A 287 -16.93 8.13 6.71
N MET A 288 -17.08 8.63 5.48
CA MET A 288 -16.38 9.84 5.00
C MET A 288 -16.70 11.09 5.83
N ASP A 289 -17.89 11.16 6.46
CA ASP A 289 -18.31 12.26 7.35
C ASP A 289 -17.38 12.47 8.55
N ARG A 290 -16.75 11.41 9.05
CA ARG A 290 -15.70 11.51 10.09
C ARG A 290 -14.46 12.27 9.60
N ASN A 291 -14.20 12.22 8.30
CA ASN A 291 -13.06 12.88 7.69
C ASN A 291 -13.27 14.40 7.58
N GLU A 292 -14.52 14.83 7.35
CA GLU A 292 -14.89 16.23 7.18
C GLU A 292 -15.04 16.98 8.53
N LYS A 293 -15.61 16.33 9.56
CA LYS A 293 -15.83 16.95 10.88
C LYS A 293 -14.52 17.30 11.59
N ARG A 294 -13.47 16.50 11.44
CA ARG A 294 -12.13 16.81 11.99
C ARG A 294 -11.41 17.96 11.25
N GLY A 295 -11.75 18.22 9.99
CA GLY A 295 -11.21 19.36 9.23
C GLY A 295 -11.77 20.71 9.70
N LYS A 296 -13.02 20.75 10.12
CA LYS A 296 -13.70 21.99 10.58
C LYS A 296 -13.37 22.38 12.02
N SER A 297 -13.05 21.44 12.91
CA SER A 297 -12.69 21.75 14.31
C SER A 297 -11.30 22.40 14.45
N ASN A 298 -10.41 22.26 13.47
CA ASN A 298 -9.10 22.93 13.48
C ASN A 298 -9.09 24.34 12.87
N GLN A 299 -10.19 24.80 12.26
CA GLN A 299 -10.32 26.17 11.76
C GLN A 299 -11.05 27.13 12.74
N GLY A 300 -11.64 26.59 13.81
CA GLY A 300 -12.42 27.37 14.79
C GLY A 300 -11.67 27.80 16.05
N GLY A 301 -10.37 27.53 16.13
CA GLY A 301 -9.55 27.78 17.33
C GLY A 301 -8.70 29.07 17.35
N GLN A 302 -8.87 29.95 16.36
CA GLN A 302 -8.22 31.28 16.38
C GLN A 302 -9.29 32.39 16.46
N ASN A 303 -9.92 32.54 17.60
CA ASN A 303 -10.48 33.82 18.10
C ASN A 303 -11.10 33.56 19.46
N LYS A 304 -10.29 33.69 20.51
CA LYS A 304 -10.70 34.22 21.83
C LYS A 304 -9.44 34.47 22.68
N LEU A 305 -9.10 35.78 22.75
CA LEU A 305 -8.28 36.51 23.75
C LEU A 305 -6.82 36.11 23.86
#